data_7fb44c7b5b9a56b658b5093c131a49ca
#
_entry.id   7fb44c7b5b9a56b658b5093c131a49ca
#
_cell.length_a   1.000
_cell.length_b   1.000
_cell.length_c   1.000
_cell.angle_alpha   90.00
_cell.angle_beta   90.00
_cell.angle_gamma   90.00
#
_symmetry.space_group_name_H-M   'P 1'
#
loop_
_entity.id
_entity.type
_entity.pdbx_description
1 polymer ?
#
loop_
_entity_poly.entity_id
_entity_poly.type
_entity_poly.pdbx_seq_one_letter_code
_entity_poly.pdbx_strand_id
1 'polypeptide(L)'
;ALPIYRFCKAVYRNDIEAALEHMRTYMATIPYGLENHSEKHYQTIFYLMFSFLNIYIRTEVKSAIGRADAVMHMPDTIYVFELKVDKSADEALAQIDEKGYMLPYHTEGKRLIKIGISFDSTQRTISDWKIKEE
;
A
#
# COMPACT_ATOMS: atom_id res chain seq x y z
N ALA A 1 -8.78 -9.15 14.51
CA ALA A 1 -9.18 -9.88 13.31
C ALA A 1 -10.01 -9.01 12.37
N LEU A 2 -10.94 -8.25 12.94
CA LEU A 2 -11.88 -7.49 12.13
C LEU A 2 -11.25 -6.42 11.25
N PRO A 3 -10.26 -5.60 11.71
CA PRO A 3 -9.68 -4.57 10.84
C PRO A 3 -8.99 -5.13 9.61
N ILE A 4 -8.20 -6.20 9.76
CA ILE A 4 -7.52 -6.80 8.61
C ILE A 4 -8.51 -7.48 7.67
N TYR A 5 -9.55 -8.09 8.21
CA TYR A 5 -10.59 -8.69 7.40
C TYR A 5 -11.34 -7.64 6.58
N ARG A 6 -11.68 -6.50 7.19
CA ARG A 6 -12.32 -5.38 6.50
C ARG A 6 -11.45 -4.81 5.39
N PHE A 7 -10.14 -4.70 5.65
CA PHE A 7 -9.18 -4.29 4.63
C PHE A 7 -9.23 -5.24 3.44
N CYS A 8 -9.15 -6.54 3.68
CA CYS A 8 -9.19 -7.54 2.61
C CYS A 8 -10.51 -7.50 1.83
N LYS A 9 -11.63 -7.34 2.51
CA LYS A 9 -12.94 -7.22 1.84
C LYS A 9 -13.03 -5.99 0.95
N ALA A 10 -12.51 -4.85 1.42
CA ALA A 10 -12.50 -3.63 0.64
C ALA A 10 -11.65 -3.78 -0.62
N VAL A 11 -10.48 -4.41 -0.50
CA VAL A 11 -9.63 -4.71 -1.65
C VAL A 11 -10.36 -5.63 -2.62
N TYR A 12 -10.98 -6.67 -2.14
CA TYR A 12 -11.73 -7.61 -2.98
C TYR A 12 -12.83 -6.91 -3.78
N ARG A 13 -13.49 -5.92 -3.18
CA ARG A 13 -14.52 -5.13 -3.85
C ARG A 13 -13.95 -4.03 -4.73
N ASN A 14 -12.64 -3.92 -4.81
CA ASN A 14 -11.96 -2.86 -5.53
C ASN A 14 -12.24 -1.46 -4.98
N ASP A 15 -12.58 -1.38 -3.70
CA ASP A 15 -12.81 -0.13 -2.99
C ASP A 15 -11.54 0.28 -2.25
N ILE A 16 -10.62 0.89 -2.98
CA ILE A 16 -9.28 1.19 -2.47
C ILE A 16 -9.31 2.28 -1.38
N GLU A 17 -10.23 3.24 -1.47
CA GLU A 17 -10.38 4.26 -0.43
C GLU A 17 -10.73 3.62 0.91
N ALA A 18 -11.72 2.72 0.91
CA ALA A 18 -12.10 2.00 2.12
C ALA A 18 -10.97 1.11 2.62
N ALA A 19 -10.24 0.47 1.71
CA ALA A 19 -9.08 -0.36 2.07
C ALA A 19 -8.03 0.45 2.83
N LEU A 20 -7.71 1.64 2.35
CA LEU A 20 -6.72 2.51 2.99
C LEU A 20 -7.21 3.04 4.34
N GLU A 21 -8.50 3.33 4.47
CA GLU A 21 -9.08 3.70 5.76
C GLU A 21 -8.98 2.56 6.78
N HIS A 22 -9.27 1.34 6.37
CA HIS A 22 -9.13 0.19 7.26
C HIS A 22 -7.67 -0.09 7.61
N MET A 23 -6.76 0.11 6.68
CA MET A 23 -5.32 0.00 6.93
C MET A 23 -4.88 1.03 7.97
N ARG A 24 -5.33 2.28 7.82
CA ARG A 24 -5.04 3.35 8.79
C ARG A 24 -5.48 2.94 10.19
N THR A 25 -6.72 2.47 10.32
CA THR A 25 -7.26 2.05 11.60
C THR A 25 -6.48 0.88 12.19
N TYR A 26 -6.17 -0.10 11.38
CA TYR A 26 -5.42 -1.27 11.82
C TYR A 26 -4.03 -0.89 12.32
N MET A 27 -3.31 -0.09 11.54
CA MET A 27 -1.95 0.32 11.91
C MET A 27 -1.92 1.15 13.20
N ALA A 28 -2.95 1.97 13.42
CA ALA A 28 -3.06 2.76 14.63
C ALA A 28 -3.28 1.92 15.89
N THR A 29 -3.80 0.70 15.75
CA THR A 29 -4.07 -0.19 16.88
C THR A 29 -2.91 -1.11 17.21
N ILE A 30 -1.88 -1.18 16.37
CA ILE A 30 -0.72 -2.05 16.62
C ILE A 30 0.07 -1.50 17.80
N PRO A 31 0.34 -2.33 18.83
CA PRO A 31 1.19 -1.88 19.95
C PRO A 31 2.66 -1.89 19.50
N TYR A 32 3.15 -0.73 19.11
CA TYR A 32 4.56 -0.59 18.75
C TYR A 32 5.42 -0.57 20.01
N GLY A 33 6.51 -1.33 20.01
CA GLY A 33 7.51 -1.21 21.04
C GLY A 33 8.16 0.18 21.02
N LEU A 34 8.87 0.51 22.09
CA LEU A 34 9.55 1.81 22.22
C LEU A 34 10.71 1.95 21.22
N GLU A 35 11.05 0.89 20.55
CA GLU A 35 12.24 0.80 19.70
C GLU A 35 11.85 0.71 18.24
N ASN A 36 12.69 1.31 17.39
CA ASN A 36 12.65 1.14 15.94
C ASN A 36 11.38 1.62 15.25
N HIS A 37 11.34 2.92 14.96
CA HIS A 37 10.31 3.55 14.13
C HIS A 37 10.88 3.89 12.74
N SER A 38 11.78 3.07 12.22
CA SER A 38 12.38 3.29 10.91
C SER A 38 11.37 3.06 9.79
N GLU A 39 11.64 3.66 8.65
CA GLU A 39 10.86 3.44 7.42
C GLU A 39 10.76 1.94 7.11
N LYS A 40 11.86 1.22 7.27
CA LYS A 40 11.89 -0.22 7.03
C LYS A 40 10.90 -0.99 7.90
N HIS A 41 10.75 -0.58 9.16
CA HIS A 41 9.81 -1.21 10.08
C HIS A 41 8.37 -1.07 9.58
N TYR A 42 7.98 0.14 9.19
CA TYR A 42 6.64 0.42 8.69
C TYR A 42 6.39 -0.24 7.33
N GLN A 43 7.40 -0.27 6.49
CA GLN A 43 7.32 -1.00 5.22
C GLN A 43 7.09 -2.49 5.45
N THR A 44 7.73 -3.06 6.45
CA THR A 44 7.53 -4.47 6.82
C THR A 44 6.09 -4.75 7.23
N ILE A 45 5.53 -3.90 8.09
CA ILE A 45 4.13 -4.03 8.53
C ILE A 45 3.18 -3.89 7.33
N PHE A 46 3.39 -2.89 6.51
CA PHE A 46 2.62 -2.65 5.29
C PHE A 46 2.66 -3.89 4.38
N TYR A 47 3.85 -4.43 4.17
CA TYR A 47 4.03 -5.60 3.34
C TYR A 47 3.32 -6.84 3.91
N LEU A 48 3.38 -7.03 5.22
CA LEU A 48 2.69 -8.14 5.88
C LEU A 48 1.17 -8.05 5.69
N MET A 49 0.61 -6.85 5.75
CA MET A 49 -0.82 -6.66 5.50
C MET A 49 -1.21 -7.13 4.10
N PHE A 50 -0.40 -6.79 3.10
CA PHE A 50 -0.65 -7.24 1.73
C PHE A 50 -0.47 -8.75 1.58
N SER A 51 0.40 -9.36 2.36
CA SER A 51 0.57 -10.82 2.35
C SER A 51 -0.71 -11.56 2.75
N PHE A 52 -1.52 -10.98 3.63
CA PHE A 52 -2.79 -11.58 3.99
C PHE A 52 -3.79 -11.63 2.84
N LEU A 53 -3.67 -10.74 1.87
CA LEU A 53 -4.57 -10.72 0.71
C LEU A 53 -4.50 -12.04 -0.08
N ASN A 54 -3.32 -12.63 -0.18
CA ASN A 54 -3.15 -13.89 -0.88
C ASN A 54 -3.91 -15.03 -0.21
N ILE A 55 -4.07 -14.95 1.10
CA ILE A 55 -4.80 -15.95 1.88
C ILE A 55 -6.31 -15.78 1.72
N TYR A 56 -6.80 -14.54 1.83
CA TYR A 56 -8.24 -14.27 1.90
C TYR A 56 -8.89 -14.11 0.54
N ILE A 57 -8.19 -13.52 -0.43
CA ILE A 57 -8.78 -13.23 -1.74
C ILE A 57 -7.96 -13.77 -2.91
N ARG A 58 -6.91 -14.52 -2.62
CA ARG A 58 -6.03 -15.14 -3.62
C ARG A 58 -5.47 -14.12 -4.63
N THR A 59 -5.21 -12.92 -4.16
CA THR A 59 -4.58 -11.88 -4.97
C THR A 59 -3.07 -12.02 -4.89
N GLU A 60 -2.41 -11.95 -6.02
CA GLU A 60 -0.96 -11.99 -6.05
C GLU A 60 -0.41 -10.60 -5.71
N VAL A 61 0.42 -10.54 -4.67
CA VAL A 61 1.13 -9.32 -4.29
C VAL A 61 2.60 -9.55 -4.53
N LYS A 62 3.19 -8.67 -5.33
CA LYS A 62 4.62 -8.73 -5.62
C LYS A 62 5.30 -7.52 -5.01
N SER A 63 6.40 -7.77 -4.31
CA SER A 63 7.31 -6.75 -3.87
C SER A 63 8.70 -7.10 -4.39
N ALA A 64 9.40 -6.12 -4.90
CA ALA A 64 10.74 -6.33 -5.42
C ALA A 64 11.67 -5.26 -4.87
N ILE A 65 12.87 -5.67 -4.49
CA ILE A 65 13.90 -4.75 -4.01
C ILE A 65 14.25 -3.77 -5.13
N GLY A 66 14.28 -2.47 -4.82
CA GLY A 66 14.58 -1.44 -5.79
C GLY A 66 13.40 -1.06 -6.69
N ARG A 67 12.22 -1.57 -6.41
CA ARG A 67 10.98 -1.26 -7.13
C ARG A 67 9.92 -0.77 -6.14
N ALA A 68 8.66 -0.67 -6.59
CA ALA A 68 7.57 -0.24 -5.72
C ALA A 68 7.46 -1.11 -4.47
N ASP A 69 6.99 -0.51 -3.37
CA ASP A 69 6.82 -1.22 -2.11
C ASP A 69 5.84 -2.38 -2.22
N ALA A 70 4.77 -2.21 -2.98
CA ALA A 70 3.85 -3.30 -3.27
C ALA A 70 3.18 -3.08 -4.62
N VAL A 71 2.88 -4.16 -5.31
CA VAL A 71 2.09 -4.16 -6.53
C VAL A 71 0.99 -5.18 -6.34
N MET A 72 -0.25 -4.76 -6.56
CA MET A 72 -1.41 -5.63 -6.39
C MET A 72 -2.08 -5.85 -7.74
N HIS A 73 -2.16 -7.10 -8.14
CA HIS A 73 -2.79 -7.51 -9.38
C HIS A 73 -4.21 -7.96 -9.14
N MET A 74 -5.16 -7.18 -9.62
CA MET A 74 -6.57 -7.55 -9.66
C MET A 74 -6.94 -7.98 -11.08
N PRO A 75 -8.09 -8.62 -11.29
CA PRO A 75 -8.45 -9.08 -12.63
C PRO A 75 -8.47 -7.99 -13.71
N ASP A 76 -8.87 -6.77 -13.35
CA ASP A 76 -9.03 -5.65 -14.28
C ASP A 76 -8.15 -4.44 -13.95
N THR A 77 -7.42 -4.48 -12.84
CA THR A 77 -6.68 -3.31 -12.33
C THR A 77 -5.36 -3.74 -11.72
N ILE A 78 -4.33 -2.95 -11.94
CA ILE A 78 -3.05 -3.09 -11.23
C ILE A 78 -2.85 -1.84 -10.38
N TYR A 79 -2.62 -2.06 -9.09
CA TYR A 79 -2.30 -1.00 -8.13
C TYR A 79 -0.82 -1.04 -7.80
N VAL A 80 -0.16 0.11 -7.89
CA VAL A 80 1.24 0.25 -7.49
C VAL A 80 1.29 1.18 -6.29
N PHE A 81 1.85 0.71 -5.21
CA PHE A 81 1.92 1.41 -3.93
C PHE A 81 3.34 1.84 -3.62
N GLU A 82 3.48 3.05 -3.11
CA GLU A 82 4.72 3.55 -2.54
C GLU A 82 4.44 4.18 -1.19
N LEU A 83 5.18 3.74 -0.17
CA LEU A 83 5.04 4.24 1.20
C LEU A 83 6.23 5.15 1.51
N LYS A 84 5.94 6.32 2.07
CA LYS A 84 6.95 7.22 2.61
C LYS A 84 6.66 7.49 4.08
N VAL A 85 7.70 7.55 4.88
CA VAL A 85 7.60 7.85 6.31
C VAL A 85 8.02 9.29 6.53
N ASP A 86 7.15 10.09 7.15
CA ASP A 86 7.35 11.51 7.45
C ASP A 86 7.63 12.36 6.22
N LYS A 87 7.12 11.91 5.07
CA LYS A 87 7.13 12.62 3.79
C LYS A 87 5.73 12.59 3.20
N SER A 88 5.49 13.41 2.18
CA SER A 88 4.15 13.56 1.64
C SER A 88 3.74 12.39 0.72
N ALA A 89 2.43 12.23 0.56
CA ALA A 89 1.88 11.29 -0.41
C ALA A 89 2.26 11.71 -1.85
N ASP A 90 2.39 13.01 -2.12
CA ASP A 90 2.86 13.51 -3.41
C ASP A 90 4.28 13.07 -3.71
N GLU A 91 5.17 13.09 -2.72
CA GLU A 91 6.54 12.59 -2.89
C GLU A 91 6.56 11.10 -3.20
N ALA A 92 5.65 10.34 -2.58
CA ALA A 92 5.52 8.92 -2.88
C ALA A 92 5.06 8.69 -4.33
N LEU A 93 4.06 9.43 -4.79
CA LEU A 93 3.62 9.35 -6.18
C LEU A 93 4.73 9.74 -7.16
N ALA A 94 5.47 10.81 -6.84
CA ALA A 94 6.57 11.26 -7.67
C ALA A 94 7.64 10.17 -7.83
N GLN A 95 7.92 9.43 -6.77
CA GLN A 95 8.89 8.35 -6.84
C GLN A 95 8.43 7.22 -7.77
N ILE A 96 7.14 6.90 -7.78
CA ILE A 96 6.60 5.89 -8.69
C ILE A 96 6.91 6.29 -10.14
N ASP A 97 6.68 7.57 -10.48
CA ASP A 97 6.93 8.09 -11.82
C ASP A 97 8.43 8.14 -12.14
N GLU A 98 9.24 8.70 -11.25
CA GLU A 98 10.67 8.85 -11.46
C GLU A 98 11.39 7.52 -11.64
N LYS A 99 10.99 6.51 -10.89
CA LYS A 99 11.60 5.18 -10.95
C LYS A 99 10.98 4.28 -12.01
N GLY A 100 9.94 4.75 -12.68
CA GLY A 100 9.29 3.99 -13.74
C GLY A 100 8.63 2.70 -13.25
N TYR A 101 8.10 2.70 -12.04
CA TYR A 101 7.50 1.48 -11.47
C TYR A 101 6.29 0.97 -12.23
N MET A 102 5.60 1.84 -12.99
CA MET A 102 4.44 1.45 -13.78
C MET A 102 4.80 0.84 -15.13
N LEU A 103 6.02 1.07 -15.62
CA LEU A 103 6.41 0.68 -16.97
C LEU A 103 6.17 -0.80 -17.29
N PRO A 104 6.48 -1.76 -16.40
CA PRO A 104 6.28 -3.17 -16.70
C PRO A 104 4.81 -3.55 -16.97
N TYR A 105 3.87 -2.71 -16.56
CA TYR A 105 2.45 -3.06 -16.58
C TYR A 105 1.67 -2.38 -17.70
N HIS A 106 2.29 -1.50 -18.47
CA HIS A 106 1.63 -0.74 -19.53
C HIS A 106 1.04 -1.63 -20.64
N THR A 107 1.59 -2.83 -20.83
CA THR A 107 1.19 -3.72 -21.91
C THR A 107 0.14 -4.75 -21.50
N GLU A 108 -0.32 -4.73 -20.24
CA GLU A 108 -1.24 -5.76 -19.76
C GLU A 108 -2.72 -5.47 -20.05
N GLY A 109 -3.04 -4.28 -20.55
CA GLY A 109 -4.42 -3.93 -20.90
C GLY A 109 -5.34 -3.73 -19.71
N LYS A 110 -4.79 -3.54 -18.51
CA LYS A 110 -5.55 -3.30 -17.28
C LYS A 110 -5.49 -1.83 -16.89
N ARG A 111 -6.45 -1.41 -16.06
CA ARG A 111 -6.37 -0.10 -15.44
C ARG A 111 -5.12 -0.05 -14.56
N LEU A 112 -4.43 1.08 -14.59
CA LEU A 112 -3.21 1.27 -13.81
C LEU A 112 -3.45 2.40 -12.81
N ILE A 113 -3.31 2.11 -11.53
CA ILE A 113 -3.57 3.06 -10.46
C ILE A 113 -2.34 3.15 -9.56
N LYS A 114 -1.87 4.39 -9.36
CA LYS A 114 -0.76 4.70 -8.46
C LYS A 114 -1.31 5.15 -7.13
N ILE A 115 -0.71 4.68 -6.05
CA ILE A 115 -1.10 5.06 -4.70
C ILE A 115 0.14 5.44 -3.92
N GLY A 116 0.20 6.73 -3.56
CA GLY A 116 1.23 7.24 -2.67
C GLY A 116 0.67 7.32 -1.25
N ILE A 117 1.40 6.78 -0.28
CA ILE A 117 0.97 6.73 1.11
C ILE A 117 2.01 7.44 1.97
N SER A 118 1.53 8.36 2.82
CA SER A 118 2.34 9.01 3.84
C SER A 118 2.05 8.38 5.19
N PHE A 119 3.10 7.91 5.84
CA PHE A 119 3.03 7.37 7.20
C PHE A 119 3.67 8.35 8.17
N ASP A 120 2.97 8.62 9.28
CA ASP A 120 3.46 9.52 10.33
C ASP A 120 4.05 8.68 11.47
N SER A 121 5.35 8.84 11.71
CA SER A 121 6.05 8.06 12.73
C SER A 121 5.69 8.47 14.15
N THR A 122 5.19 9.69 14.35
CA THR A 122 4.73 10.18 15.66
C THR A 122 3.38 9.58 16.00
N GLN A 123 2.44 9.62 15.08
CA GLN A 123 1.10 9.02 15.25
C GLN A 123 1.09 7.52 15.01
N ARG A 124 2.14 6.99 14.37
CA ARG A 124 2.32 5.56 14.09
C ARG A 124 1.21 4.98 13.22
N THR A 125 0.76 5.77 12.27
CA THR A 125 -0.25 5.32 11.31
C THR A 125 -0.17 6.15 10.03
N ILE A 126 -0.98 5.78 9.07
CA ILE A 126 -1.13 6.53 7.83
C ILE A 126 -1.73 7.89 8.13
N SER A 127 -1.07 8.96 7.65
CA SER A 127 -1.54 10.33 7.79
C SER A 127 -2.29 10.81 6.56
N ASP A 128 -1.89 10.35 5.37
CA ASP A 128 -2.48 10.78 4.12
C ASP A 128 -2.19 9.78 3.01
N TRP A 129 -2.96 9.84 1.94
CA TRP A 129 -2.69 9.10 0.71
C TRP A 129 -3.23 9.85 -0.49
N LYS A 130 -2.69 9.51 -1.65
CA LYS A 130 -3.19 10.00 -2.93
C LYS A 130 -3.27 8.87 -3.93
N ILE A 131 -4.37 8.84 -4.65
CA ILE A 131 -4.68 7.82 -5.65
C ILE A 131 -4.75 8.51 -7.00
N LYS A 132 -4.04 7.99 -7.97
CA LYS A 132 -4.04 8.57 -9.31
C LYS A 132 -4.10 7.47 -10.36
N GLU A 133 -5.12 7.49 -11.19
CA GLU A 133 -5.22 6.59 -12.32
C GLU A 133 -4.41 7.13 -13.49
N GLU A 134 -3.66 6.27 -14.13
CA GLU A 134 -2.93 6.60 -15.35
C GLU A 134 -3.83 6.61 -16.58
#